data_d4cf2657d3805988cd5f1cc0cb89c804
#
_entry.id   d4cf2657d3805988cd5f1cc0cb89c804
#
_cell.length_a   1.000
_cell.length_b   1.000
_cell.length_c   1.000
_cell.angle_alpha   90.00
_cell.angle_beta   90.00
_cell.angle_gamma   90.00
#
_symmetry.space_group_name_H-M   'P 1'
#
loop_
_entity.id
_entity.type
_entity.pdbx_description
1 polymer ?
#
loop_
_entity_poly.entity_id
_entity_poly.type
_entity_poly.pdbx_seq_one_letter_code
_entity_poly.pdbx_strand_id
1 'polypeptide(L)'
;MIDGDAVIHELILPGSAGQVFDMFTDARQLIRWIGISADLQPRPGGRFRFEVTPGQFCEGQYVIVDRPVRLVFTWGWTDPGFGLAPGTSRVDVTLAPAGDDGQQTRLRLVHTGLTGDLGLLHDDGWSRFLARLAAVTGGGESAAYPRERPAGRLTALHRQRAGKDSS
;
A
#
# COMPACT_ATOMS: atom_id res chain seq x y z
N MET A 1 0.45 8.08 -10.61
CA MET A 1 1.30 9.06 -11.32
C MET A 1 2.72 8.98 -10.77
N ILE A 2 3.69 8.96 -11.63
CA ILE A 2 5.12 8.87 -11.26
C ILE A 2 5.74 10.25 -11.38
N ASP A 3 6.49 10.66 -10.35
CA ASP A 3 7.22 11.93 -10.30
C ASP A 3 8.62 11.64 -9.71
N GLY A 4 9.63 11.56 -10.57
CA GLY A 4 10.98 11.17 -10.15
C GLY A 4 11.01 9.77 -9.55
N ASP A 5 11.43 9.66 -8.29
CA ASP A 5 11.41 8.41 -7.50
C ASP A 5 10.11 8.22 -6.70
N ALA A 6 9.12 9.08 -6.90
CA ALA A 6 7.85 9.05 -6.17
C ALA A 6 6.70 8.54 -7.03
N VAL A 7 5.83 7.76 -6.41
CA VAL A 7 4.51 7.39 -6.93
C VAL A 7 3.48 8.14 -6.11
N ILE A 8 2.59 8.88 -6.78
CA ILE A 8 1.60 9.75 -6.13
C ILE A 8 0.20 9.34 -6.58
N HIS A 9 -0.68 9.12 -5.61
CA HIS A 9 -2.10 8.88 -5.86
C HIS A 9 -2.94 9.80 -4.96
N GLU A 10 -4.01 10.33 -5.53
CA GLU A 10 -4.97 11.16 -4.80
C GLU A 10 -6.38 10.78 -5.22
N LEU A 11 -7.26 10.55 -4.24
CA LEU A 11 -8.65 10.16 -4.52
C LEU A 11 -9.56 10.56 -3.35
N ILE A 12 -10.86 10.61 -3.65
CA ILE A 12 -11.91 10.81 -2.65
C ILE A 12 -12.51 9.44 -2.33
N LEU A 13 -12.53 9.11 -1.05
CA LEU A 13 -13.09 7.85 -0.54
C LEU A 13 -14.43 8.12 0.15
N PRO A 14 -15.41 7.20 0.06
CA PRO A 14 -16.74 7.40 0.63
C PRO A 14 -16.82 7.25 2.15
N GLY A 15 -15.76 6.81 2.82
CA GLY A 15 -15.72 6.67 4.27
C GLY A 15 -15.16 7.90 4.98
N SER A 16 -15.37 7.98 6.29
CA SER A 16 -14.77 9.04 7.13
C SER A 16 -13.25 8.86 7.26
N ALA A 17 -12.57 9.93 7.63
CA ALA A 17 -11.10 9.89 7.81
C ALA A 17 -10.68 8.85 8.86
N GLY A 18 -11.44 8.71 9.95
CA GLY A 18 -11.17 7.69 10.97
C GLY A 18 -11.33 6.27 10.42
N GLN A 19 -12.38 6.01 9.65
CA GLN A 19 -12.57 4.71 9.00
C GLN A 19 -11.44 4.39 8.03
N VAL A 20 -11.05 5.35 7.21
CA VAL A 20 -9.94 5.17 6.26
C VAL A 20 -8.62 4.93 7.00
N PHE A 21 -8.37 5.68 8.07
CA PHE A 21 -7.16 5.50 8.88
C PHE A 21 -7.09 4.07 9.45
N ASP A 22 -8.20 3.55 9.96
CA ASP A 22 -8.27 2.20 10.50
C ASP A 22 -8.00 1.13 9.44
N MET A 23 -8.29 1.40 8.17
CA MET A 23 -7.99 0.49 7.05
C MET A 23 -6.47 0.27 6.86
N PHE A 24 -5.62 1.16 7.37
CA PHE A 24 -4.16 1.05 7.31
C PHE A 24 -3.52 0.55 8.61
N THR A 25 -4.26 0.59 9.72
CA THR A 25 -3.68 0.34 11.05
C THR A 25 -4.25 -0.85 11.78
N ASP A 26 -5.40 -1.35 11.35
CA ASP A 26 -6.02 -2.56 11.88
C ASP A 26 -5.79 -3.71 10.89
N ALA A 27 -5.16 -4.80 11.36
CA ALA A 27 -4.81 -5.93 10.50
C ALA A 27 -6.04 -6.55 9.81
N ARG A 28 -7.17 -6.64 10.50
CA ARG A 28 -8.42 -7.18 9.93
C ARG A 28 -8.98 -6.27 8.84
N GLN A 29 -8.79 -4.97 8.97
CA GLN A 29 -9.24 -4.01 7.97
C GLN A 29 -8.28 -3.98 6.78
N LEU A 30 -6.97 -4.02 7.02
CA LEU A 30 -5.98 -3.98 5.95
C LEU A 30 -6.17 -5.12 4.95
N ILE A 31 -6.40 -6.34 5.40
CA ILE A 31 -6.55 -7.51 4.52
C ILE A 31 -7.84 -7.51 3.70
N ARG A 32 -8.75 -6.57 3.95
CA ARG A 32 -9.94 -6.40 3.10
C ARG A 32 -9.60 -5.78 1.75
N TRP A 33 -8.47 -5.09 1.65
CA TRP A 33 -8.08 -4.40 0.42
C TRP A 33 -6.63 -4.64 -0.01
N ILE A 34 -5.76 -5.14 0.87
CA ILE A 34 -4.36 -5.42 0.54
C ILE A 34 -3.88 -6.69 1.24
N GLY A 35 -3.53 -7.71 0.47
CA GLY A 35 -2.93 -8.92 1.00
C GLY A 35 -3.91 -9.92 1.61
N ILE A 36 -3.35 -10.97 2.19
CA ILE A 36 -4.07 -12.14 2.74
C ILE A 36 -3.83 -12.34 4.24
N SER A 37 -2.80 -11.71 4.80
CA SER A 37 -2.55 -11.67 6.24
C SER A 37 -1.78 -10.40 6.58
N ALA A 38 -1.85 -9.95 7.82
CA ALA A 38 -1.13 -8.77 8.26
C ALA A 38 -0.75 -8.86 9.74
N ASP A 39 0.38 -8.26 10.07
CA ASP A 39 0.87 -8.10 11.45
C ASP A 39 1.28 -6.63 11.61
N LEU A 40 0.47 -5.87 12.33
CA LEU A 40 0.59 -4.43 12.47
C LEU A 40 0.73 -4.00 13.93
N GLN A 41 1.69 -3.13 14.20
CA GLN A 41 1.88 -2.46 15.48
C GLN A 41 1.84 -0.95 15.23
N PRO A 42 0.65 -0.32 15.21
CA PRO A 42 0.48 1.06 14.72
C PRO A 42 0.96 2.11 15.75
N ARG A 43 2.25 2.17 15.94
CA ARG A 43 2.96 3.16 16.75
C ARG A 43 4.31 3.46 16.11
N PRO A 44 4.92 4.63 16.34
CA PRO A 44 6.26 4.92 15.82
C PRO A 44 7.27 3.82 16.19
N GLY A 45 7.95 3.28 15.19
CA GLY A 45 8.86 2.15 15.35
C GLY A 45 8.20 0.79 15.37
N GLY A 46 6.87 0.73 15.37
CA GLY A 46 6.11 -0.52 15.35
C GLY A 46 6.11 -1.21 14.00
N ARG A 47 5.88 -2.50 14.00
CA ARG A 47 5.94 -3.33 12.78
C ARG A 47 4.81 -3.00 11.83
N PHE A 48 5.15 -2.91 10.54
CA PHE A 48 4.23 -2.91 9.41
C PHE A 48 4.59 -4.09 8.53
N ARG A 49 3.73 -5.08 8.45
CA ARG A 49 3.99 -6.29 7.67
C ARG A 49 2.69 -6.87 7.14
N PHE A 50 2.67 -7.21 5.86
CA PHE A 50 1.57 -7.98 5.29
C PHE A 50 2.07 -8.98 4.26
N GLU A 51 1.30 -10.04 4.10
CA GLU A 51 1.55 -11.08 3.10
C GLU A 51 0.66 -10.77 1.89
N VAL A 52 1.27 -10.47 0.75
CA VAL A 52 0.52 -10.09 -0.46
C VAL A 52 -0.01 -11.32 -1.18
N THR A 53 0.80 -12.34 -1.30
CA THR A 53 0.46 -13.68 -1.79
C THR A 53 1.23 -14.68 -0.93
N PRO A 54 0.90 -15.99 -0.95
CA PRO A 54 1.57 -16.95 -0.09
C PRO A 54 3.10 -16.87 -0.19
N GLY A 55 3.74 -16.58 0.95
CA GLY A 55 5.18 -16.49 1.07
C GLY A 55 5.82 -15.18 0.64
N GLN A 56 5.04 -14.21 0.11
CA GLN A 56 5.56 -12.90 -0.28
C GLN A 56 5.12 -11.83 0.68
N PHE A 57 6.08 -11.27 1.40
CA PHE A 57 5.83 -10.30 2.46
C PHE A 57 6.38 -8.92 2.10
N CYS A 58 5.56 -7.91 2.41
CA CYS A 58 6.00 -6.53 2.48
C CYS A 58 6.27 -6.19 3.94
N GLU A 59 7.39 -5.57 4.22
CA GLU A 59 7.79 -5.23 5.58
C GLU A 59 8.35 -3.82 5.69
N GLY A 60 8.08 -3.22 6.83
CA GLY A 60 8.62 -1.94 7.23
C GLY A 60 8.24 -1.62 8.67
N GLN A 61 8.25 -0.34 8.99
CA GLN A 61 7.88 0.18 10.31
C GLN A 61 7.01 1.40 10.16
N TYR A 62 6.10 1.61 11.11
CA TYR A 62 5.41 2.89 11.24
C TYR A 62 6.42 3.95 11.69
N VAL A 63 6.35 5.14 11.10
CA VAL A 63 7.20 6.29 11.44
C VAL A 63 6.36 7.38 12.10
N ILE A 64 5.22 7.73 11.50
CA ILE A 64 4.27 8.71 12.02
C ILE A 64 2.91 8.04 12.07
N VAL A 65 2.25 8.12 13.22
CA VAL A 65 0.89 7.64 13.41
C VAL A 65 0.10 8.77 14.09
N ASP A 66 -0.54 9.59 13.28
CA ASP A 66 -1.31 10.76 13.73
C ASP A 66 -2.75 10.63 13.23
N ARG A 67 -3.55 9.93 14.01
CA ARG A 67 -4.94 9.62 13.67
C ARG A 67 -5.84 10.85 13.81
N PRO A 68 -6.68 11.15 12.83
CA PRO A 68 -6.91 10.47 11.56
C PRO A 68 -6.30 11.18 10.35
N VAL A 69 -5.24 11.98 10.53
CA VAL A 69 -4.77 12.93 9.52
C VAL A 69 -3.54 12.48 8.76
N ARG A 70 -2.63 11.74 9.39
CA ARG A 70 -1.37 11.36 8.72
C ARG A 70 -0.83 10.04 9.21
N LEU A 71 -0.33 9.26 8.27
CA LEU A 71 0.32 7.98 8.52
C LEU A 71 1.54 7.87 7.62
N VAL A 72 2.68 7.56 8.21
CA VAL A 72 3.91 7.30 7.45
C VAL A 72 4.46 5.96 7.88
N PHE A 73 4.78 5.13 6.91
CA PHE A 73 5.44 3.84 7.18
C PHE A 73 6.47 3.54 6.10
N THR A 74 7.48 2.76 6.45
CA THR A 74 8.48 2.29 5.51
C THR A 74 7.99 0.99 4.85
N TRP A 75 8.61 0.64 3.72
CA TRP A 75 8.10 -0.39 2.83
C TRP A 75 9.24 -1.05 2.08
N GLY A 76 9.13 -2.33 1.86
CA GLY A 76 10.00 -3.12 1.02
C GLY A 76 9.54 -4.56 1.00
N TRP A 77 10.24 -5.39 0.25
CA TRP A 77 9.85 -6.78 0.02
C TRP A 77 10.90 -7.72 0.56
N THR A 78 10.45 -8.81 1.20
CA THR A 78 11.38 -9.83 1.72
C THR A 78 12.04 -10.64 0.62
N ASP A 79 11.41 -10.74 -0.56
CA ASP A 79 12.02 -11.36 -1.71
C ASP A 79 13.08 -10.43 -2.32
N PRO A 80 14.38 -10.78 -2.27
CA PRO A 80 15.43 -9.94 -2.81
C PRO A 80 15.34 -9.69 -4.31
N GLY A 81 14.62 -10.52 -5.04
CA GLY A 81 14.41 -10.34 -6.47
C GLY A 81 13.61 -9.09 -6.83
N PHE A 82 12.84 -8.52 -5.90
CA PHE A 82 12.15 -7.26 -6.14
C PHE A 82 13.09 -6.06 -6.20
N GLY A 83 14.29 -6.16 -5.62
CA GLY A 83 15.25 -5.06 -5.62
C GLY A 83 14.86 -3.88 -4.74
N LEU A 84 13.98 -4.11 -3.77
CA LEU A 84 13.52 -3.12 -2.80
C LEU A 84 13.44 -3.81 -1.44
N ALA A 85 14.53 -3.75 -0.69
CA ALA A 85 14.63 -4.42 0.61
C ALA A 85 13.63 -3.82 1.63
N PRO A 86 13.20 -4.59 2.65
CA PRO A 86 12.33 -4.08 3.71
C PRO A 86 12.83 -2.79 4.31
N GLY A 87 11.93 -1.82 4.50
CA GLY A 87 12.23 -0.56 5.14
C GLY A 87 13.01 0.45 4.31
N THR A 88 13.27 0.20 3.02
CA THR A 88 14.11 1.07 2.20
C THR A 88 13.34 2.10 1.38
N SER A 89 12.03 2.02 1.34
CA SER A 89 11.17 3.04 0.74
C SER A 89 10.17 3.54 1.77
N ARG A 90 9.44 4.60 1.43
CA ARG A 90 8.59 5.31 2.40
C ARG A 90 7.25 5.67 1.79
N VAL A 91 6.18 5.33 2.51
CA VAL A 91 4.80 5.66 2.14
C VAL A 91 4.27 6.72 3.10
N ASP A 92 3.84 7.84 2.56
CA ASP A 92 3.26 8.96 3.31
C ASP A 92 1.80 9.12 2.89
N VAL A 93 0.88 8.92 3.83
CA VAL A 93 -0.56 9.01 3.61
C VAL A 93 -1.10 10.18 4.40
N THR A 94 -1.75 11.11 3.72
CA THR A 94 -2.48 12.21 4.35
C THR A 94 -3.97 12.10 4.07
N LEU A 95 -4.78 12.36 5.08
CA LEU A 95 -6.23 12.25 5.03
C LEU A 95 -6.85 13.58 5.46
N ALA A 96 -7.85 14.04 4.69
CA ALA A 96 -8.61 15.23 5.01
C ALA A 96 -10.09 14.97 4.79
N PRO A 97 -10.99 15.54 5.65
CA PRO A 97 -12.42 15.42 5.41
C PRO A 97 -12.79 16.04 4.04
N ALA A 98 -13.73 15.40 3.36
CA ALA A 98 -14.23 15.84 2.07
C ALA A 98 -15.76 15.67 2.02
N GLY A 99 -16.39 16.28 0.99
CA GLY A 99 -17.84 16.30 0.88
C GLY A 99 -18.47 17.37 1.76
N ASP A 100 -19.75 17.66 1.52
CA ASP A 100 -20.47 18.74 2.19
C ASP A 100 -20.64 18.50 3.70
N ASP A 101 -20.71 17.24 4.10
CA ASP A 101 -20.91 16.80 5.49
C ASP A 101 -19.63 16.26 6.15
N GLY A 102 -18.50 16.25 5.44
CA GLY A 102 -17.26 15.68 5.95
C GLY A 102 -17.25 14.16 6.09
N GLN A 103 -18.22 13.47 5.50
CA GLN A 103 -18.33 12.00 5.57
C GLN A 103 -17.50 11.27 4.50
N GLN A 104 -16.90 12.03 3.61
CA GLN A 104 -15.92 11.53 2.64
C GLN A 104 -14.53 11.89 3.08
N THR A 105 -13.53 11.27 2.48
CA THR A 105 -12.12 11.51 2.80
C THR A 105 -11.32 11.71 1.53
N ARG A 106 -10.57 12.81 1.47
CA ARG A 106 -9.51 12.99 0.48
C ARG A 106 -8.26 12.28 1.00
N LEU A 107 -7.81 11.29 0.26
CA LEU A 107 -6.57 10.58 0.53
C LEU A 107 -5.51 11.02 -0.47
N ARG A 108 -4.33 11.35 0.03
CA ARG A 108 -3.14 11.54 -0.79
C ARG A 108 -2.06 10.59 -0.30
N LEU A 109 -1.56 9.74 -1.20
CA LEU A 109 -0.51 8.78 -0.93
C LEU A 109 0.71 9.10 -1.77
N VAL A 110 1.86 9.20 -1.12
CA VAL A 110 3.15 9.43 -1.79
C VAL A 110 4.12 8.34 -1.35
N HIS A 111 4.56 7.52 -2.30
CA HIS A 111 5.53 6.46 -2.07
C HIS A 111 6.85 6.86 -2.71
N THR A 112 7.87 7.14 -1.90
CA THR A 112 9.18 7.60 -2.34
C THR A 112 10.24 6.51 -2.22
N GLY A 113 11.36 6.67 -2.94
CA GLY A 113 12.44 5.69 -2.96
C GLY A 113 12.25 4.62 -4.03
N LEU A 114 11.44 4.88 -5.05
CA LEU A 114 11.10 3.93 -6.11
C LEU A 114 11.76 4.37 -7.42
N THR A 115 12.90 3.81 -7.73
CA THR A 115 13.64 4.13 -8.96
C THR A 115 13.32 3.15 -10.09
N GLY A 116 13.29 3.63 -11.32
CA GLY A 116 13.14 2.81 -12.53
C GLY A 116 11.85 2.00 -12.55
N ASP A 117 11.97 0.70 -12.81
CA ASP A 117 10.83 -0.23 -12.92
C ASP A 117 10.03 -0.34 -11.62
N LEU A 118 10.63 -0.04 -10.47
CA LEU A 118 9.93 -0.05 -9.19
C LEU A 118 8.82 1.00 -9.14
N GLY A 119 9.03 2.16 -9.77
CA GLY A 119 8.00 3.18 -9.90
C GLY A 119 6.79 2.67 -10.67
N LEU A 120 7.01 2.08 -11.83
CA LEU A 120 5.93 1.51 -12.67
C LEU A 120 5.16 0.41 -11.94
N LEU A 121 5.90 -0.48 -11.29
CA LEU A 121 5.34 -1.60 -10.55
C LEU A 121 4.43 -1.13 -9.42
N HIS A 122 4.89 -0.20 -8.61
CA HIS A 122 4.17 0.30 -7.46
C HIS A 122 3.03 1.25 -7.84
N ASP A 123 3.19 2.00 -8.94
CA ASP A 123 2.08 2.83 -9.47
C ASP A 123 0.89 1.95 -9.86
N ASP A 124 1.14 0.86 -10.58
CA ASP A 124 0.09 -0.13 -10.93
C ASP A 124 -0.48 -0.80 -9.68
N GLY A 125 0.39 -1.22 -8.75
CA GLY A 125 -0.03 -1.86 -7.52
C GLY A 125 -0.91 -0.97 -6.65
N TRP A 126 -0.52 0.28 -6.44
CA TRP A 126 -1.32 1.24 -5.67
C TRP A 126 -2.65 1.55 -6.34
N SER A 127 -2.68 1.68 -7.66
CA SER A 127 -3.93 1.85 -8.41
C SER A 127 -4.95 0.76 -8.08
N ARG A 128 -4.51 -0.48 -8.05
CA ARG A 128 -5.37 -1.64 -7.75
C ARG A 128 -5.77 -1.70 -6.28
N PHE A 129 -4.82 -1.50 -5.37
CA PHE A 129 -5.10 -1.52 -3.94
C PHE A 129 -6.07 -0.40 -3.55
N LEU A 130 -5.86 0.81 -4.05
CA LEU A 130 -6.72 1.94 -3.72
C LEU A 130 -8.12 1.82 -4.32
N ALA A 131 -8.27 1.18 -5.49
CA ALA A 131 -9.59 0.86 -6.03
C ALA A 131 -10.35 -0.11 -5.11
N ARG A 132 -9.67 -1.09 -4.53
CA ARG A 132 -10.25 -2.01 -3.54
C ARG A 132 -10.61 -1.28 -2.24
N LEU A 133 -9.73 -0.39 -1.78
CA LEU A 133 -9.99 0.43 -0.60
C LEU A 133 -11.25 1.28 -0.79
N ALA A 134 -11.43 1.89 -1.96
CA ALA A 134 -12.63 2.65 -2.28
C ALA A 134 -13.89 1.79 -2.21
N ALA A 135 -13.82 0.56 -2.72
CA ALA A 135 -14.96 -0.37 -2.68
C ALA A 135 -15.36 -0.73 -1.25
N VAL A 136 -14.40 -1.05 -0.38
CA VAL A 136 -14.71 -1.47 1.01
C VAL A 136 -15.11 -0.29 1.89
N THR A 137 -14.59 0.91 1.68
CA THR A 137 -14.99 2.09 2.45
C THR A 137 -16.38 2.61 2.07
N GLY A 138 -16.89 2.23 0.91
CA GLY A 138 -18.27 2.54 0.48
C GLY A 138 -19.33 1.62 1.08
N GLY A 139 -18.97 0.72 1.99
CA GLY A 139 -19.89 -0.28 2.55
C GLY A 139 -20.12 -1.47 1.62
N GLY A 140 -19.48 -1.50 0.46
CA GLY A 140 -19.48 -2.65 -0.42
C GLY A 140 -18.48 -3.70 0.04
N GLU A 141 -18.65 -4.93 -0.43
CA GLU A 141 -17.63 -5.95 -0.28
C GLU A 141 -16.77 -5.99 -1.53
N SER A 142 -15.46 -5.86 -1.35
CA SER A 142 -14.52 -6.20 -2.39
C SER A 142 -14.55 -7.72 -2.60
N ALA A 143 -14.37 -8.18 -3.84
CA ALA A 143 -14.11 -9.58 -4.09
C ALA A 143 -12.94 -10.06 -3.21
N ALA A 144 -12.95 -11.32 -2.80
CA ALA A 144 -11.86 -11.89 -2.01
C ALA A 144 -10.53 -11.56 -2.67
N TYR A 145 -9.54 -11.18 -1.86
CA TYR A 145 -8.23 -10.81 -2.39
C TYR A 145 -7.63 -12.00 -3.15
N PRO A 146 -7.30 -11.83 -4.43
CA PRO A 146 -6.83 -12.96 -5.24
C PRO A 146 -5.44 -13.39 -4.80
N ARG A 147 -5.31 -14.65 -4.38
CA ARG A 147 -4.04 -15.20 -3.91
C ARG A 147 -2.95 -15.28 -4.97
N GLU A 148 -3.34 -15.23 -6.24
CA GLU A 148 -2.39 -15.44 -7.34
C GLU A 148 -2.14 -14.20 -8.19
N ARG A 149 -3.06 -13.25 -8.22
CA ARG A 149 -3.09 -12.23 -9.26
C ARG A 149 -2.37 -10.91 -9.01
N PRO A 150 -2.34 -10.31 -7.85
CA PRO A 150 -1.56 -9.07 -7.70
C PRO A 150 -0.08 -9.34 -7.84
N ALA A 151 0.34 -10.52 -7.46
CA ALA A 151 1.69 -10.99 -7.68
C ALA A 151 1.98 -11.30 -9.15
N GLY A 152 0.96 -11.47 -9.98
CA GLY A 152 1.13 -11.80 -11.39
C GLY A 152 1.99 -10.77 -12.13
N ARG A 153 1.68 -9.49 -12.01
CA ARG A 153 2.47 -8.43 -12.62
C ARG A 153 3.79 -8.18 -11.89
N LEU A 154 3.76 -8.21 -10.57
CA LEU A 154 4.97 -8.15 -9.75
C LEU A 154 5.91 -9.30 -10.10
N THR A 155 5.37 -10.51 -10.19
CA THR A 155 6.13 -11.70 -10.54
C THR A 155 6.67 -11.63 -11.97
N ALA A 156 5.92 -11.11 -12.92
CA ALA A 156 6.37 -10.94 -14.30
C ALA A 156 7.54 -9.95 -14.40
N LEU A 157 7.47 -8.81 -13.71
CA LEU A 157 8.56 -7.84 -13.66
C LEU A 157 9.79 -8.40 -12.94
N HIS A 158 9.58 -9.16 -11.88
CA HIS A 158 10.63 -9.86 -11.16
C HIS A 158 11.36 -10.86 -12.09
N ARG A 159 10.63 -11.65 -12.86
CA ARG A 159 11.22 -12.59 -13.82
C ARG A 159 12.02 -11.88 -14.90
N GLN A 160 11.55 -10.75 -15.40
CA GLN A 160 12.28 -9.94 -16.38
C GLN A 160 13.59 -9.41 -15.81
N ARG A 161 13.60 -8.96 -14.54
CA ARG A 161 14.83 -8.52 -13.87
C ARG A 161 15.83 -9.66 -13.69
N ALA A 162 15.38 -10.81 -13.21
CA ALA A 162 16.23 -11.98 -13.05
C ALA A 162 16.84 -12.42 -14.38
N GLY A 163 16.08 -12.34 -15.48
CA GLY A 163 16.58 -12.64 -16.82
C GLY A 163 17.62 -11.64 -17.33
N LYS A 164 17.54 -10.37 -16.93
CA LYS A 164 18.52 -9.34 -17.30
C LYS A 164 19.83 -9.47 -16.52
N ASP A 165 19.76 -9.90 -15.28
CA ASP A 165 20.93 -10.09 -14.41
C ASP A 165 21.72 -11.35 -14.74
N SER A 166 21.17 -12.26 -15.55
CA SER A 166 21.78 -13.55 -15.93
C SER A 166 22.53 -13.53 -17.28
N SER A 167 22.60 -12.38 -17.98
CA SER A 167 23.28 -12.24 -19.28
C SER A 167 24.59 -11.40 -19.16
#